data_3bd960f66e66dc3bc40e1b2bd694f946
#
_entry.id   3bd960f66e66dc3bc40e1b2bd694f946
#
_cell.length_a   1.000
_cell.length_b   1.000
_cell.length_c   1.000
_cell.angle_alpha   90.00
_cell.angle_beta   90.00
_cell.angle_gamma   90.00
#
_symmetry.space_group_name_H-M   'P 1'
#
loop_
_entity.id
_entity.type
_entity.pdbx_description
1 polymer ?
#
loop_
_entity_poly.entity_id
_entity_poly.type
_entity_poly.pdbx_seq_one_letter_code
_entity_poly.pdbx_strand_id
1 'polypeptide(L)'
;MIKITKADKIILSMLEDDSRTQEKDIAKQCNLSKDSVRYRIKRLENKGIIKGYSALVDYTKMGHHLVKLYLSINSRTDIKENLIKFAENKKETFSIYESVGQWDICMTFFVKDMQQYYTIENEILNKWGGYISHKEFLIMLGS
;
A
#
# COMPACT_ATOMS: atom_id res chain seq x y z
N MET A 1 22.88 -2.73 -8.34
CA MET A 1 21.56 -2.38 -8.94
C MET A 1 21.20 -3.43 -9.98
N ILE A 2 19.95 -3.95 -9.97
CA ILE A 2 19.53 -4.99 -10.93
C ILE A 2 19.19 -4.32 -12.25
N LYS A 3 19.75 -4.84 -13.34
CA LYS A 3 19.38 -4.36 -14.68
C LYS A 3 18.04 -4.97 -15.07
N ILE A 4 16.99 -4.13 -15.16
CA ILE A 4 15.66 -4.50 -15.63
C ILE A 4 15.62 -4.36 -17.15
N THR A 5 15.30 -5.44 -17.85
CA THR A 5 15.22 -5.48 -19.31
C THR A 5 13.81 -5.06 -19.80
N LYS A 6 13.65 -4.82 -21.11
CA LYS A 6 12.35 -4.56 -21.71
C LYS A 6 11.36 -5.71 -21.44
N ALA A 7 11.79 -6.96 -21.56
CA ALA A 7 10.95 -8.11 -21.26
C ALA A 7 10.53 -8.18 -19.79
N ASP A 8 11.42 -7.83 -18.86
CA ASP A 8 11.07 -7.79 -17.42
C ASP A 8 9.99 -6.73 -17.14
N LYS A 9 10.03 -5.58 -17.80
CA LYS A 9 9.00 -4.54 -17.68
C LYS A 9 7.64 -5.01 -18.19
N ILE A 10 7.60 -5.72 -19.30
CA ILE A 10 6.36 -6.29 -19.85
C ILE A 10 5.79 -7.34 -18.88
N ILE A 11 6.64 -8.24 -18.36
CA ILE A 11 6.24 -9.24 -17.36
C ILE A 11 5.62 -8.56 -16.14
N LEU A 12 6.28 -7.55 -15.58
CA LEU A 12 5.81 -6.83 -14.41
C LEU A 12 4.46 -6.14 -14.68
N SER A 13 4.33 -5.44 -15.82
CA SER A 13 3.08 -4.77 -16.19
C SER A 13 1.91 -5.76 -16.32
N MET A 14 2.12 -6.89 -17.00
CA MET A 14 1.07 -7.89 -17.16
C MET A 14 0.65 -8.56 -15.85
N LEU A 15 1.60 -8.77 -14.92
CA LEU A 15 1.32 -9.34 -13.60
C LEU A 15 0.72 -8.29 -12.63
N GLU A 16 0.98 -7.00 -12.84
CA GLU A 16 0.35 -5.90 -12.11
C GLU A 16 -1.12 -5.75 -12.52
N ASP A 17 -1.43 -5.88 -13.81
CA ASP A 17 -2.79 -5.82 -14.34
C ASP A 17 -3.62 -7.05 -13.90
N ASP A 18 -3.04 -8.24 -14.04
CA ASP A 18 -3.64 -9.50 -13.57
C ASP A 18 -2.56 -10.47 -13.08
N SER A 19 -2.47 -10.65 -11.79
CA SER A 19 -1.51 -11.55 -11.14
C SER A 19 -1.69 -13.03 -11.51
N ARG A 20 -2.82 -13.40 -12.13
CA ARG A 20 -3.13 -14.75 -12.61
C ARG A 20 -2.86 -14.95 -14.10
N THR A 21 -2.31 -13.94 -14.77
CA THR A 21 -1.96 -14.04 -16.20
C THR A 21 -1.09 -15.25 -16.47
N GLN A 22 -1.48 -16.07 -17.45
CA GLN A 22 -0.78 -17.31 -17.74
C GLN A 22 0.59 -17.03 -18.38
N GLU A 23 1.60 -17.78 -17.96
CA GLU A 23 2.97 -17.67 -18.52
C GLU A 23 3.01 -17.75 -20.06
N LYS A 24 2.08 -18.50 -20.69
CA LYS A 24 1.99 -18.60 -22.15
C LYS A 24 1.62 -17.29 -22.83
N ASP A 25 0.77 -16.48 -22.18
CA ASP A 25 0.30 -15.22 -22.74
C ASP A 25 1.38 -14.14 -22.54
N ILE A 26 2.05 -14.15 -21.39
CA ILE A 26 3.24 -13.33 -21.14
C ILE A 26 4.35 -13.66 -22.17
N ALA A 27 4.57 -14.95 -22.43
CA ALA A 27 5.58 -15.42 -23.37
C ALA A 27 5.35 -14.89 -24.80
N LYS A 28 4.08 -14.91 -25.26
CA LYS A 28 3.70 -14.31 -26.54
C LYS A 28 3.99 -12.82 -26.58
N GLN A 29 3.61 -12.08 -25.53
CA GLN A 29 3.79 -10.62 -25.48
C GLN A 29 5.27 -10.21 -25.42
N CYS A 30 6.09 -11.02 -24.76
CA CYS A 30 7.53 -10.80 -24.65
C CYS A 30 8.35 -11.33 -25.83
N ASN A 31 7.73 -12.12 -26.73
CA ASN A 31 8.41 -12.93 -27.75
C ASN A 31 9.51 -13.83 -27.15
N LEU A 32 9.14 -14.54 -26.08
CA LEU A 32 10.02 -15.46 -25.33
C LEU A 32 9.39 -16.85 -25.21
N SER A 33 10.20 -17.85 -24.83
CA SER A 33 9.69 -19.14 -24.41
C SER A 33 9.02 -19.04 -23.02
N LYS A 34 8.07 -19.95 -22.75
CA LYS A 34 7.43 -20.06 -21.43
C LYS A 34 8.44 -20.27 -20.30
N ASP A 35 9.45 -21.10 -20.53
CA ASP A 35 10.50 -21.35 -19.53
C ASP A 35 11.36 -20.11 -19.26
N SER A 36 11.63 -19.29 -20.28
CA SER A 36 12.32 -18.01 -20.12
C SER A 36 11.49 -17.03 -19.29
N VAL A 37 10.18 -16.99 -19.48
CA VAL A 37 9.27 -16.16 -18.67
C VAL A 37 9.27 -16.63 -17.23
N ARG A 38 9.10 -17.93 -16.99
CA ARG A 38 9.13 -18.52 -15.63
C ARG A 38 10.44 -18.22 -14.91
N TYR A 39 11.57 -18.39 -15.58
CA TYR A 39 12.88 -18.08 -15.03
C TYR A 39 12.99 -16.60 -14.63
N ARG A 40 12.48 -15.69 -15.48
CA ARG A 40 12.50 -14.23 -15.19
C ARG A 40 11.62 -13.86 -14.02
N ILE A 41 10.41 -14.40 -13.94
CA ILE A 41 9.49 -14.18 -12.79
C ILE A 41 10.20 -14.62 -11.51
N LYS A 42 10.72 -15.85 -11.48
CA LYS A 42 11.42 -16.39 -10.31
C LYS A 42 12.66 -15.55 -9.91
N ARG A 43 13.38 -15.02 -10.90
CA ARG A 43 14.48 -14.10 -10.66
C ARG A 43 14.01 -12.78 -10.04
N LEU A 44 12.90 -12.22 -10.51
CA LEU A 44 12.31 -10.98 -9.98
C LEU A 44 11.79 -11.17 -8.54
N GLU A 45 11.19 -12.33 -8.24
CA GLU A 45 10.78 -12.73 -6.89
C GLU A 45 11.99 -12.87 -5.96
N ASN A 46 12.99 -13.66 -6.35
CA ASN A 46 14.20 -13.87 -5.56
C ASN A 46 14.99 -12.58 -5.28
N LYS A 47 14.82 -11.57 -6.12
CA LYS A 47 15.44 -10.26 -5.95
C LYS A 47 14.55 -9.26 -5.22
N GLY A 48 13.38 -9.68 -4.75
CA GLY A 48 12.44 -8.85 -4.01
C GLY A 48 11.80 -7.71 -4.82
N ILE A 49 11.87 -7.79 -6.16
CA ILE A 49 11.17 -6.85 -7.05
C ILE A 49 9.68 -7.20 -7.07
N ILE A 50 9.35 -8.48 -7.26
CA ILE A 50 8.02 -9.00 -6.98
C ILE A 50 8.02 -9.43 -5.51
N LYS A 51 7.28 -8.72 -4.68
CA LYS A 51 7.20 -8.98 -3.23
C LYS A 51 6.08 -9.96 -2.88
N GLY A 52 5.12 -10.14 -3.79
CA GLY A 52 3.96 -11.00 -3.58
C GLY A 52 2.87 -10.69 -4.59
N TYR A 53 1.78 -11.42 -4.48
CA TYR A 53 0.58 -11.27 -5.29
C TYR A 53 -0.60 -11.02 -4.34
N SER A 54 -1.43 -10.04 -4.64
CA SER A 54 -2.58 -9.68 -3.82
C SER A 54 -3.86 -9.69 -4.64
N ALA A 55 -4.99 -9.90 -3.96
CA ALA A 55 -6.30 -9.72 -4.56
C ALA A 55 -6.73 -8.26 -4.46
N LEU A 56 -7.32 -7.74 -5.52
CA LEU A 56 -8.06 -6.48 -5.45
C LEU A 56 -9.42 -6.79 -4.82
N VAL A 57 -9.72 -6.20 -3.67
CA VAL A 57 -10.93 -6.46 -2.90
C VAL A 57 -11.78 -5.19 -2.84
N ASP A 58 -13.05 -5.31 -3.20
CA ASP A 58 -14.04 -4.25 -2.99
C ASP A 58 -14.57 -4.32 -1.56
N TYR A 59 -13.97 -3.54 -0.68
CA TYR A 59 -14.30 -3.51 0.75
C TYR A 59 -15.67 -2.88 1.03
N THR A 60 -16.20 -2.07 0.11
CA THR A 60 -17.52 -1.45 0.29
C THR A 60 -18.63 -2.51 0.27
N LYS A 61 -18.46 -3.56 -0.54
CA LYS A 61 -19.37 -4.72 -0.55
C LYS A 61 -19.33 -5.57 0.72
N MET A 62 -18.32 -5.37 1.56
CA MET A 62 -18.21 -6.01 2.88
C MET A 62 -18.84 -5.14 3.99
N GLY A 63 -19.45 -4.00 3.64
CA GLY A 63 -20.02 -3.06 4.61
C GLY A 63 -18.96 -2.33 5.44
N HIS A 64 -17.77 -2.15 4.89
CA HIS A 64 -16.68 -1.44 5.54
C HIS A 64 -16.19 -0.29 4.66
N HIS A 65 -15.50 0.65 5.29
CA HIS A 65 -14.90 1.81 4.63
C HIS A 65 -13.39 1.80 4.81
N LEU A 66 -12.67 2.20 3.76
CA LEU A 66 -11.27 2.56 3.87
C LEU A 66 -11.18 4.07 4.03
N VAL A 67 -10.63 4.50 5.15
CA VAL A 67 -10.41 5.92 5.44
C VAL A 67 -8.93 6.19 5.50
N LYS A 68 -8.44 7.08 4.65
CA LYS A 68 -7.05 7.54 4.63
C LYS A 68 -6.92 8.78 5.50
N LEU A 69 -6.00 8.74 6.43
CA LEU A 69 -5.60 9.88 7.26
C LEU A 69 -4.21 10.34 6.84
N TYR A 70 -4.12 11.58 6.39
CA TYR A 70 -2.87 12.25 6.05
C TYR A 70 -2.46 13.18 7.18
N LEU A 71 -1.20 13.11 7.58
CA LEU A 71 -0.65 13.91 8.66
C LEU A 71 0.63 14.61 8.21
N SER A 72 0.73 15.90 8.54
CA SER A 72 1.98 16.65 8.49
C SER A 72 2.44 16.90 9.92
N ILE A 73 3.71 16.60 10.22
CA ILE A 73 4.24 16.55 11.59
C ILE A 73 5.35 17.57 11.75
N ASN A 74 5.14 18.54 12.65
CA ASN A 74 6.14 19.56 13.02
C ASN A 74 7.13 19.00 14.03
N SER A 75 7.78 17.87 13.77
CA SER A 75 8.55 17.28 14.84
C SER A 75 9.62 16.31 14.43
N ARG A 76 10.37 15.95 15.44
CA ARG A 76 11.48 14.99 15.51
C ARG A 76 11.07 13.59 15.01
N THR A 77 12.05 12.86 14.58
CA THR A 77 11.93 11.48 14.09
C THR A 77 11.25 10.55 15.10
N ASP A 78 11.46 10.76 16.41
CA ASP A 78 10.90 9.96 17.49
C ASP A 78 9.37 9.97 17.56
N ILE A 79 8.74 11.14 17.34
CA ILE A 79 7.27 11.28 17.33
C ILE A 79 6.68 10.50 16.15
N LYS A 80 7.29 10.63 14.98
CA LYS A 80 6.86 9.93 13.76
C LYS A 80 6.91 8.41 13.95
N GLU A 81 8.03 7.90 14.48
CA GLU A 81 8.20 6.46 14.75
C GLU A 81 7.17 5.95 15.77
N ASN A 82 6.93 6.68 16.85
CA ASN A 82 5.96 6.29 17.87
C ASN A 82 4.53 6.28 17.33
N LEU A 83 4.18 7.23 16.48
CA LEU A 83 2.89 7.30 15.82
C LEU A 83 2.68 6.11 14.86
N ILE A 84 3.72 5.77 14.07
CA ILE A 84 3.71 4.61 13.18
C ILE A 84 3.53 3.32 13.98
N LYS A 85 4.32 3.12 15.04
CA LYS A 85 4.21 1.95 15.92
C LYS A 85 2.83 1.83 16.57
N PHE A 86 2.23 2.95 16.97
CA PHE A 86 0.88 2.95 17.50
C PHE A 86 -0.13 2.48 16.45
N ALA A 87 -0.04 3.01 15.22
CA ALA A 87 -0.94 2.63 14.14
C ALA A 87 -0.73 1.16 13.73
N GLU A 88 0.51 0.68 13.65
CA GLU A 88 0.82 -0.73 13.35
C GLU A 88 0.16 -1.71 14.32
N ASN A 89 0.01 -1.32 15.60
CA ASN A 89 -0.64 -2.14 16.63
C ASN A 89 -2.17 -2.06 16.62
N LYS A 90 -2.79 -1.25 15.76
CA LYS A 90 -4.24 -1.19 15.60
C LYS A 90 -4.71 -2.24 14.60
N LYS A 91 -5.70 -3.05 14.98
CA LYS A 91 -6.29 -4.08 14.08
C LYS A 91 -7.02 -3.47 12.88
N GLU A 92 -7.44 -2.22 12.99
CA GLU A 92 -8.09 -1.46 11.95
C GLU A 92 -7.10 -0.92 10.90
N THR A 93 -5.81 -0.96 11.18
CA THR A 93 -4.81 -0.44 10.25
C THR A 93 -4.69 -1.35 9.04
N PHE A 94 -4.95 -0.78 7.87
CA PHE A 94 -4.82 -1.46 6.59
C PHE A 94 -3.44 -1.24 5.96
N SER A 95 -2.96 0.00 5.98
CA SER A 95 -1.62 0.35 5.46
C SER A 95 -1.11 1.64 6.08
N ILE A 96 0.21 1.77 6.11
CA ILE A 96 0.92 2.99 6.52
C ILE A 96 2.00 3.28 5.48
N TYR A 97 2.07 4.52 5.05
CA TYR A 97 3.11 5.01 4.15
C TYR A 97 3.74 6.27 4.73
N GLU A 98 5.06 6.31 4.69
CA GLU A 98 5.80 7.55 4.86
C GLU A 98 5.98 8.23 3.52
N SER A 99 5.92 9.55 3.51
CA SER A 99 6.09 10.35 2.31
C SER A 99 6.98 11.56 2.57
N VAL A 100 7.45 12.15 1.50
CA VAL A 100 8.20 13.41 1.51
C VAL A 100 7.42 14.40 0.68
N GLY A 101 7.06 15.54 1.27
CA GLY A 101 6.27 16.57 0.61
C GLY A 101 5.31 17.27 1.57
N GLN A 102 4.08 17.50 1.14
CA GLN A 102 3.06 18.13 1.96
C GLN A 102 2.67 17.30 3.19
N TRP A 103 2.70 15.99 3.07
CA TRP A 103 2.34 15.03 4.10
C TRP A 103 3.54 14.16 4.48
N ASP A 104 3.72 13.88 5.76
CA ASP A 104 4.78 13.03 6.28
C ASP A 104 4.35 11.58 6.39
N ILE A 105 3.08 11.36 6.75
CA ILE A 105 2.50 10.02 6.95
C ILE A 105 1.11 9.96 6.31
N CYS A 106 0.84 8.85 5.65
CA CYS A 106 -0.50 8.45 5.23
C CYS A 106 -0.83 7.10 5.87
N MET A 107 -1.89 7.07 6.67
CA MET A 107 -2.43 5.87 7.31
C MET A 107 -3.77 5.54 6.68
N THR A 108 -4.00 4.28 6.33
CA THR A 108 -5.31 3.81 5.86
C THR A 108 -5.90 2.90 6.93
N PHE A 109 -7.12 3.20 7.32
CA PHE A 109 -7.87 2.41 8.29
C PHE A 109 -9.06 1.72 7.63
N PHE A 110 -9.27 0.47 7.99
CA PHE A 110 -10.40 -0.34 7.59
C PHE A 110 -11.43 -0.33 8.73
N VAL A 111 -12.52 0.38 8.55
CA VAL A 111 -13.50 0.66 9.59
C VAL A 111 -14.92 0.30 9.16
N LYS A 112 -15.76 -0.07 10.12
CA LYS A 112 -17.18 -0.37 9.88
C LYS A 112 -17.99 0.90 9.60
N ASP A 113 -17.65 1.98 10.30
CA ASP A 113 -18.35 3.26 10.23
C ASP A 113 -17.42 4.42 10.61
N MET A 114 -17.90 5.63 10.41
CA MET A 114 -17.13 6.84 10.74
C MET A 114 -16.96 7.04 12.25
N GLN A 115 -17.81 6.48 13.08
CA GLN A 115 -17.65 6.53 14.53
C GLN A 115 -16.37 5.80 14.97
N GLN A 116 -16.15 4.62 14.40
CA GLN A 116 -14.92 3.86 14.66
C GLN A 116 -13.68 4.62 14.18
N TYR A 117 -13.74 5.25 13.00
CA TYR A 117 -12.65 6.10 12.52
C TYR A 117 -12.36 7.26 13.47
N TYR A 118 -13.38 8.02 13.87
CA TYR A 118 -13.19 9.15 14.81
C TYR A 118 -12.64 8.72 16.16
N THR A 119 -12.94 7.51 16.61
CA THR A 119 -12.33 6.96 17.83
C THR A 119 -10.82 6.83 17.67
N ILE A 120 -10.36 6.27 16.54
CA ILE A 120 -8.94 6.12 16.23
C ILE A 120 -8.26 7.48 16.04
N GLU A 121 -8.90 8.38 15.30
CA GLU A 121 -8.39 9.73 15.08
C GLU A 121 -8.22 10.48 16.42
N ASN A 122 -9.20 10.42 17.30
CA ASN A 122 -9.14 11.06 18.62
C ASN A 122 -8.03 10.48 19.50
N GLU A 123 -7.78 9.17 19.45
CA GLU A 123 -6.65 8.56 20.16
C GLU A 123 -5.31 9.12 19.65
N ILE A 124 -5.16 9.32 18.35
CA ILE A 124 -3.99 9.92 17.72
C ILE A 124 -3.85 11.36 18.16
N LEU A 125 -4.91 12.14 18.04
CA LEU A 125 -4.90 13.57 18.37
C LEU A 125 -4.65 13.84 19.87
N ASN A 126 -5.21 13.01 20.75
CA ASN A 126 -4.99 13.13 22.19
C ASN A 126 -3.53 12.90 22.59
N LYS A 127 -2.81 12.02 21.87
CA LYS A 127 -1.41 11.69 22.16
C LYS A 127 -0.42 12.61 21.45
N TRP A 128 -0.70 12.97 20.21
CA TRP A 128 0.27 13.63 19.32
C TRP A 128 -0.26 14.89 18.64
N GLY A 129 -1.49 15.35 18.98
CA GLY A 129 -2.10 16.51 18.33
C GLY A 129 -1.23 17.78 18.39
N GLY A 130 -0.48 18.00 19.48
CA GLY A 130 0.44 19.12 19.59
C GLY A 130 1.64 19.10 18.62
N TYR A 131 1.89 17.96 17.97
CA TYR A 131 2.96 17.78 16.99
C TYR A 131 2.44 17.73 15.55
N ILE A 132 1.12 17.63 15.35
CA ILE A 132 0.47 17.57 14.05
C ILE A 132 0.14 19.00 13.60
N SER A 133 0.77 19.45 12.52
CA SER A 133 0.53 20.78 11.95
C SER A 133 -0.70 20.81 11.04
N HIS A 134 -0.87 19.76 10.25
CA HIS A 134 -2.01 19.61 9.35
C HIS A 134 -2.48 18.17 9.32
N LYS A 135 -3.79 17.99 9.19
CA LYS A 135 -4.41 16.70 8.97
C LYS A 135 -5.50 16.80 7.91
N GLU A 136 -5.66 15.75 7.16
CA GLU A 136 -6.75 15.57 6.21
C GLU A 136 -7.16 14.11 6.20
N PHE A 137 -8.44 13.83 5.99
CA PHE A 137 -8.87 12.46 5.74
C PHE A 137 -9.70 12.35 4.48
N LEU A 138 -9.62 11.19 3.83
CA LEU A 138 -10.40 10.85 2.65
C LEU A 138 -11.10 9.52 2.89
N ILE A 139 -12.38 9.47 2.56
CA ILE A 139 -13.13 8.20 2.52
C ILE A 139 -13.03 7.66 1.11
N MET A 140 -12.52 6.44 0.97
CA MET A 140 -12.49 5.77 -0.32
C MET A 140 -13.89 5.22 -0.63
N LEU A 141 -14.48 5.78 -1.67
CA LEU A 141 -15.74 5.25 -2.22
C LEU A 141 -15.39 4.10 -3.16
N GLY A 142 -16.07 2.96 -3.02
CA GLY A 142 -15.90 1.85 -3.94
C GLY A 142 -16.23 2.24 -5.37
N SER A 143 -15.54 1.67 -6.34
CA SER A 143 -15.81 1.79 -7.77
C SER A 143 -16.55 0.57 -8.30
#